data_a8aca920230e37532be5b8f657d4fa30
#
_entry.id   a8aca920230e37532be5b8f657d4fa30
#
_cell.length_a   1.000
_cell.length_b   1.000
_cell.length_c   1.000
_cell.angle_alpha   90.00
_cell.angle_beta   90.00
_cell.angle_gamma   90.00
#
_symmetry.space_group_name_H-M   'P 1'
#
loop_
_entity.id
_entity.type
_entity.pdbx_description
1 polymer ?
#
loop_
_entity_poly.entity_id
_entity_poly.type
_entity_poly.pdbx_seq_one_letter_code
_entity_poly.pdbx_strand_id
1 'polypeptide(L)'
;MPEPEQRSPVAIVTDSTSYLPPELLAREGIVVVPLYIVEGERQIPETEIDDQAAFLERLRRSERLPTTSQPSVGDFVAAYEPLLADGRTVVSIHISGGLSGTAESARQAAAQLEREGKGGERVHVIDSRTAAGGLGFLVLAAAAAARTSGTAAAVE
;
A
#
# COMPACT_ATOMS: atom_id res chain seq x y z
N MET A 1 9.42 12.92 29.75
CA MET A 1 9.12 12.98 28.33
C MET A 1 9.19 11.55 27.82
N PRO A 2 8.18 10.98 27.16
CA PRO A 2 8.36 9.72 26.49
C PRO A 2 9.45 9.92 25.43
N GLU A 3 10.41 8.99 25.40
CA GLU A 3 11.39 8.96 24.30
C GLU A 3 10.62 8.91 22.97
N PRO A 4 11.09 9.61 21.92
CA PRO A 4 10.46 9.48 20.61
C PRO A 4 10.52 7.99 20.25
N GLU A 5 9.34 7.38 20.05
CA GLU A 5 9.25 6.02 19.53
C GLU A 5 10.17 5.92 18.32
N GLN A 6 11.24 5.15 18.46
CA GLN A 6 12.20 4.94 17.39
C GLN A 6 11.43 4.27 16.24
N ARG A 7 11.11 5.04 15.21
CA ARG A 7 10.49 4.51 14.00
C ARG A 7 11.40 3.41 13.45
N SER A 8 10.80 2.27 13.09
CA SER A 8 11.55 1.20 12.44
C SER A 8 12.31 1.73 11.22
N PRO A 9 13.56 1.32 11.00
CA PRO A 9 14.30 1.67 9.80
C PRO A 9 13.67 1.10 8.52
N VAL A 10 12.73 0.17 8.66
CA VAL A 10 11.94 -0.38 7.56
C VAL A 10 10.53 0.18 7.62
N ALA A 11 10.03 0.70 6.51
CA ALA A 11 8.66 1.15 6.31
C ALA A 11 7.87 0.09 5.55
N ILE A 12 6.65 -0.21 6.00
CA ILE A 12 5.74 -1.10 5.30
C ILE A 12 4.72 -0.27 4.54
N VAL A 13 4.60 -0.56 3.25
CA VAL A 13 3.62 0.02 2.34
C VAL A 13 2.75 -1.10 1.77
N THR A 14 1.47 -0.85 1.63
CA THR A 14 0.52 -1.77 0.99
C THR A 14 -0.51 -1.00 0.17
N ASP A 15 -1.45 -1.69 -0.43
CA ASP A 15 -2.60 -1.07 -1.10
C ASP A 15 -3.90 -1.31 -0.32
N SER A 16 -4.96 -0.61 -0.73
CA SER A 16 -6.25 -0.64 -0.03
C SER A 16 -6.91 -2.01 0.00
N THR A 17 -6.55 -2.92 -0.90
CA THR A 17 -7.13 -4.28 -0.93
C THR A 17 -6.68 -5.17 0.23
N SER A 18 -5.79 -4.70 1.09
CA SER A 18 -5.46 -5.37 2.36
C SER A 18 -6.64 -5.37 3.35
N TYR A 19 -7.55 -4.39 3.20
CA TYR A 19 -8.74 -4.19 4.05
C TYR A 19 -8.45 -4.20 5.55
N LEU A 20 -7.24 -3.77 5.93
CA LEU A 20 -6.88 -3.61 7.34
C LEU A 20 -7.62 -2.41 7.94
N PRO A 21 -8.13 -2.53 9.18
CA PRO A 21 -8.78 -1.42 9.87
C PRO A 21 -7.86 -0.20 9.99
N PRO A 22 -8.37 1.04 9.82
CA PRO A 22 -7.56 2.26 9.90
C PRO A 22 -6.77 2.39 11.20
N GLU A 23 -7.36 2.00 12.34
CA GLU A 23 -6.71 2.05 13.64
C GLU A 23 -5.51 1.09 13.72
N LEU A 24 -5.62 -0.06 13.05
CA LEU A 24 -4.54 -1.04 12.97
C LEU A 24 -3.41 -0.54 12.07
N LEU A 25 -3.75 0.04 10.91
CA LEU A 25 -2.78 0.66 10.01
C LEU A 25 -1.98 1.76 10.71
N ALA A 26 -2.69 2.65 11.42
CA ALA A 26 -2.07 3.74 12.18
C ALA A 26 -1.15 3.22 13.30
N ARG A 27 -1.62 2.23 14.07
CA ARG A 27 -0.84 1.63 15.17
C ARG A 27 0.43 0.96 14.68
N GLU A 28 0.35 0.27 13.55
CA GLU A 28 1.50 -0.45 12.97
C GLU A 28 2.38 0.45 12.07
N GLY A 29 1.96 1.70 11.82
CA GLY A 29 2.69 2.63 10.97
C GLY A 29 2.76 2.20 9.51
N ILE A 30 1.71 1.50 9.02
CA ILE A 30 1.60 1.01 7.65
C ILE A 30 1.04 2.10 6.76
N VAL A 31 1.70 2.36 5.63
CA VAL A 31 1.25 3.31 4.62
C VAL A 31 0.40 2.59 3.57
N VAL A 32 -0.75 3.15 3.23
CA VAL A 32 -1.66 2.59 2.22
C VAL A 32 -1.71 3.48 0.99
N VAL A 33 -1.49 2.88 -0.18
CA VAL A 33 -1.70 3.52 -1.48
C VAL A 33 -3.04 3.00 -2.03
N PRO A 34 -4.06 3.87 -2.19
CA PRO A 34 -5.39 3.41 -2.54
C PRO A 34 -5.52 2.99 -4.00
N LEU A 35 -6.26 1.91 -4.25
CA LEU A 35 -6.88 1.68 -5.55
C LEU A 35 -8.04 2.68 -5.72
N TYR A 36 -8.50 2.84 -6.94
CA TYR A 36 -9.59 3.75 -7.28
C TYR A 36 -10.82 2.98 -7.76
N ILE A 37 -11.98 3.45 -7.33
CA ILE A 37 -13.27 3.05 -7.89
C ILE A 37 -13.62 4.03 -8.99
N VAL A 38 -13.95 3.52 -10.17
CA VAL A 38 -14.22 4.30 -11.37
C VAL A 38 -15.71 4.18 -11.72
N GLU A 39 -16.43 5.29 -11.61
CA GLU A 39 -17.84 5.43 -11.95
C GLU A 39 -17.99 6.48 -13.05
N GLY A 40 -18.06 6.04 -14.31
CA GLY A 40 -18.05 6.96 -15.45
C GLY A 40 -16.75 7.74 -15.56
N GLU A 41 -16.81 9.06 -15.43
CA GLU A 41 -15.63 9.94 -15.44
C GLU A 41 -15.04 10.21 -14.03
N ARG A 42 -15.70 9.71 -12.98
CA ARG A 42 -15.25 9.92 -11.60
C ARG A 42 -14.32 8.79 -11.15
N GLN A 43 -13.22 9.17 -10.52
CA GLN A 43 -12.33 8.27 -9.80
C GLN A 43 -12.35 8.65 -8.33
N ILE A 44 -12.64 7.68 -7.46
CA ILE A 44 -12.74 7.86 -6.02
C ILE A 44 -11.73 6.90 -5.38
N PRO A 45 -10.79 7.38 -4.56
CA PRO A 45 -9.93 6.49 -3.78
C PRO A 45 -10.78 5.52 -2.96
N GLU A 46 -10.47 4.23 -2.99
CA GLU A 46 -11.24 3.21 -2.25
C GLU A 46 -11.25 3.51 -0.74
N THR A 47 -10.23 4.15 -0.24
CA THR A 47 -10.10 4.59 1.17
C THR A 47 -11.05 5.72 1.57
N GLU A 48 -11.69 6.39 0.62
CA GLU A 48 -12.69 7.45 0.87
C GLU A 48 -14.12 6.92 0.95
N ILE A 49 -14.31 5.60 0.89
CA ILE A 49 -15.62 4.98 1.08
C ILE A 49 -15.85 4.76 2.59
N ASP A 50 -16.52 5.73 3.21
CA ASP A 50 -16.77 5.73 4.64
C ASP A 50 -17.80 4.67 5.07
N ASP A 51 -18.82 4.41 4.22
CA ASP A 51 -19.88 3.43 4.49
C ASP A 51 -19.88 2.33 3.44
N GLN A 52 -19.15 1.25 3.74
CA GLN A 52 -19.08 0.08 2.86
C GLN A 52 -20.43 -0.63 2.71
N ALA A 53 -21.28 -0.62 3.73
CA ALA A 53 -22.58 -1.26 3.66
C ALA A 53 -23.51 -0.51 2.68
N ALA A 54 -23.55 0.82 2.77
CA ALA A 54 -24.28 1.64 1.83
C ALA A 54 -23.72 1.54 0.41
N PHE A 55 -22.39 1.46 0.26
CA PHE A 55 -21.74 1.25 -1.03
C PHE A 55 -22.16 -0.09 -1.66
N LEU A 56 -22.10 -1.19 -0.91
CA LEU A 56 -22.50 -2.52 -1.38
C LEU A 56 -24.00 -2.59 -1.75
N GLU A 57 -24.86 -1.92 -0.96
CA GLU A 57 -26.29 -1.86 -1.27
C GLU A 57 -26.56 -1.08 -2.55
N ARG A 58 -25.80 0.00 -2.79
CA ARG A 58 -25.84 0.76 -4.04
C ARG A 58 -25.39 -0.10 -5.22
N LEU A 59 -24.31 -0.89 -5.07
CA LEU A 59 -23.85 -1.82 -6.10
C LEU A 59 -24.91 -2.85 -6.48
N ARG A 60 -25.62 -3.42 -5.50
CA ARG A 60 -26.70 -4.41 -5.74
C ARG A 60 -27.83 -3.86 -6.58
N ARG A 61 -28.09 -2.56 -6.52
CA ARG A 61 -29.16 -1.87 -7.24
C ARG A 61 -28.71 -1.24 -8.55
N SER A 62 -27.41 -1.23 -8.82
CA SER A 62 -26.84 -0.56 -9.98
C SER A 62 -26.98 -1.43 -11.22
N GLU A 63 -27.49 -0.84 -12.32
CA GLU A 63 -27.51 -1.47 -13.64
C GLU A 63 -26.10 -1.55 -14.26
N ARG A 64 -25.21 -0.65 -13.86
CA ARG A 64 -23.81 -0.62 -14.29
C ARG A 64 -22.91 -0.67 -13.06
N LEU A 65 -22.13 -1.73 -12.96
CA LEU A 65 -21.13 -1.84 -11.91
C LEU A 65 -19.97 -0.89 -12.20
N PRO A 66 -19.41 -0.23 -11.17
CA PRO A 66 -18.16 0.49 -11.31
C PRO A 66 -17.03 -0.48 -11.64
N THR A 67 -15.98 0.05 -12.24
CA THR A 67 -14.70 -0.67 -12.39
C THR A 67 -13.71 -0.20 -11.36
N THR A 68 -12.56 -0.85 -11.28
CA THR A 68 -11.44 -0.42 -10.43
C THR A 68 -10.25 -0.06 -11.29
N SER A 69 -9.44 0.86 -10.78
CA SER A 69 -8.16 1.23 -11.37
C SER A 69 -7.07 1.05 -10.31
N GLN A 70 -5.92 0.57 -10.75
CA GLN A 70 -4.72 0.50 -9.92
C GLN A 70 -4.20 1.90 -9.60
N PRO A 71 -3.42 2.08 -8.53
CA PRO A 71 -2.70 3.31 -8.26
C PRO A 71 -1.74 3.63 -9.40
N SER A 72 -1.58 4.91 -9.68
CA SER A 72 -0.59 5.38 -10.66
C SER A 72 0.84 5.27 -10.13
N VAL A 73 1.82 5.36 -11.03
CA VAL A 73 3.23 5.49 -10.65
C VAL A 73 3.44 6.73 -9.75
N GLY A 74 2.73 7.83 -10.04
CA GLY A 74 2.80 9.05 -9.24
C GLY A 74 2.30 8.88 -7.80
N ASP A 75 1.25 8.09 -7.58
CA ASP A 75 0.73 7.79 -6.23
C ASP A 75 1.78 7.05 -5.40
N PHE A 76 2.49 6.09 -6.01
CA PHE A 76 3.58 5.38 -5.35
C PHE A 76 4.80 6.26 -5.10
N VAL A 77 5.18 7.11 -6.06
CA VAL A 77 6.26 8.09 -5.85
C VAL A 77 5.96 8.98 -4.66
N ALA A 78 4.74 9.51 -4.58
CA ALA A 78 4.30 10.36 -3.47
C ALA A 78 4.32 9.62 -2.11
N ALA A 79 4.04 8.31 -2.10
CA ALA A 79 4.10 7.49 -0.89
C ALA A 79 5.55 7.15 -0.48
N TYR A 80 6.43 6.84 -1.43
CA TYR A 80 7.79 6.39 -1.14
C TYR A 80 8.75 7.53 -0.81
N GLU A 81 8.66 8.65 -1.52
CA GLU A 81 9.62 9.74 -1.44
C GLU A 81 9.84 10.26 0.00
N PRO A 82 8.80 10.53 0.81
CA PRO A 82 9.01 10.96 2.20
C PRO A 82 9.65 9.87 3.08
N LEU A 83 9.34 8.59 2.85
CA LEU A 83 9.93 7.47 3.61
C LEU A 83 11.41 7.31 3.29
N LEU A 84 11.78 7.45 2.02
CA LEU A 84 13.16 7.38 1.57
C LEU A 84 13.98 8.59 2.02
N ALA A 85 13.37 9.79 2.05
CA ALA A 85 13.98 11.00 2.57
C ALA A 85 14.29 10.89 4.06
N ASP A 86 13.45 10.19 4.83
CA ASP A 86 13.70 9.85 6.24
C ASP A 86 14.80 8.77 6.44
N GLY A 87 15.44 8.32 5.37
CA GLY A 87 16.51 7.32 5.40
C GLY A 87 16.03 5.89 5.55
N ARG A 88 14.73 5.63 5.46
CA ARG A 88 14.13 4.31 5.64
C ARG A 88 14.26 3.43 4.38
N THR A 89 14.28 2.13 4.57
CA THR A 89 14.04 1.14 3.52
C THR A 89 12.54 0.86 3.44
N VAL A 90 12.01 0.67 2.24
CA VAL A 90 10.58 0.42 2.02
C VAL A 90 10.38 -1.02 1.58
N VAL A 91 9.51 -1.75 2.27
CA VAL A 91 8.95 -3.03 1.80
C VAL A 91 7.49 -2.80 1.44
N SER A 92 7.17 -2.95 0.16
CA SER A 92 5.89 -2.59 -0.45
C SER A 92 5.19 -3.85 -0.95
N ILE A 93 4.12 -4.27 -0.26
CA ILE A 93 3.46 -5.57 -0.45
C ILE A 93 2.07 -5.34 -1.03
N HIS A 94 1.80 -5.90 -2.20
CA HIS A 94 0.62 -5.58 -2.99
C HIS A 94 -0.20 -6.80 -3.38
N ILE A 95 -1.46 -6.52 -3.73
CA ILE A 95 -2.37 -7.48 -4.36
C ILE A 95 -1.67 -8.25 -5.49
N SER A 96 -2.09 -9.50 -5.67
CA SER A 96 -1.59 -10.38 -6.73
C SER A 96 -1.48 -9.68 -8.09
N GLY A 97 -0.31 -9.81 -8.73
CA GLY A 97 -0.08 -9.34 -10.09
C GLY A 97 -0.96 -10.05 -11.14
N GLY A 98 -1.54 -11.19 -10.79
CA GLY A 98 -2.57 -11.86 -11.62
C GLY A 98 -3.94 -11.20 -11.58
N LEU A 99 -4.18 -10.29 -10.61
CA LEU A 99 -5.46 -9.58 -10.44
C LEU A 99 -5.35 -8.08 -10.80
N SER A 100 -4.18 -7.47 -10.59
CA SER A 100 -3.99 -6.03 -10.77
C SER A 100 -2.55 -5.70 -11.15
N GLY A 101 -2.37 -4.63 -11.92
CA GLY A 101 -1.05 -4.05 -12.20
C GLY A 101 -0.45 -3.22 -11.05
N THR A 102 -1.04 -3.25 -9.86
CA THR A 102 -0.60 -2.45 -8.70
C THR A 102 0.88 -2.65 -8.37
N ALA A 103 1.33 -3.92 -8.24
CA ALA A 103 2.74 -4.22 -7.97
C ALA A 103 3.68 -3.73 -9.08
N GLU A 104 3.22 -3.72 -10.33
CA GLU A 104 4.01 -3.20 -11.45
C GLU A 104 4.12 -1.67 -11.39
N SER A 105 3.04 -0.95 -11.10
CA SER A 105 3.10 0.51 -10.87
C SER A 105 4.06 0.85 -9.72
N ALA A 106 4.07 0.05 -8.66
CA ALA A 106 4.99 0.20 -7.53
C ALA A 106 6.46 0.03 -7.94
N ARG A 107 6.78 -0.98 -8.78
CA ARG A 107 8.14 -1.21 -9.31
C ARG A 107 8.59 -0.07 -10.20
N GLN A 108 7.70 0.43 -11.05
CA GLN A 108 8.01 1.57 -11.93
C GLN A 108 8.31 2.84 -11.12
N ALA A 109 7.58 3.07 -10.02
CA ALA A 109 7.84 4.19 -9.12
C ALA A 109 9.22 4.06 -8.43
N ALA A 110 9.57 2.87 -7.93
CA ALA A 110 10.88 2.59 -7.36
C ALA A 110 12.00 2.84 -8.38
N ALA A 111 11.87 2.33 -9.60
CA ALA A 111 12.83 2.54 -10.67
C ALA A 111 12.94 4.02 -11.10
N GLN A 112 11.85 4.78 -11.05
CA GLN A 112 11.87 6.22 -11.29
C GLN A 112 12.69 6.94 -10.21
N LEU A 113 12.41 6.67 -8.93
CA LEU A 113 13.12 7.28 -7.79
C LEU A 113 14.61 6.90 -7.78
N GLU A 114 14.96 5.68 -8.19
CA GLU A 114 16.34 5.25 -8.36
C GLU A 114 17.06 6.08 -9.44
N ARG A 115 16.45 6.22 -10.64
CA ARG A 115 17.01 7.05 -11.72
C ARG A 115 17.16 8.53 -11.34
N GLU A 116 16.29 9.01 -10.46
CA GLU A 116 16.35 10.39 -9.94
C GLU A 116 17.34 10.56 -8.77
N GLY A 117 18.01 9.48 -8.33
CA GLY A 117 18.93 9.51 -7.20
C GLY A 117 18.25 9.75 -5.84
N LYS A 118 16.97 9.38 -5.74
CA LYS A 118 16.12 9.57 -4.53
C LYS A 118 15.99 8.32 -3.68
N GLY A 119 16.84 7.31 -3.87
CA GLY A 119 16.91 6.13 -3.03
C GLY A 119 15.93 5.01 -3.41
N GLY A 120 15.47 4.97 -4.66
CA GLY A 120 14.56 3.95 -5.16
C GLY A 120 15.10 2.52 -5.06
N GLU A 121 16.41 2.33 -5.02
CA GLU A 121 17.09 1.05 -4.76
C GLU A 121 16.79 0.47 -3.38
N ARG A 122 16.25 1.27 -2.45
CA ARG A 122 15.82 0.85 -1.11
C ARG A 122 14.33 0.49 -1.06
N VAL A 123 13.65 0.40 -2.20
CA VAL A 123 12.25 -0.03 -2.29
C VAL A 123 12.19 -1.46 -2.80
N HIS A 124 11.69 -2.35 -1.94
CA HIS A 124 11.49 -3.77 -2.23
C HIS A 124 10.00 -4.02 -2.48
N VAL A 125 9.63 -4.34 -3.71
CA VAL A 125 8.24 -4.56 -4.10
C VAL A 125 7.92 -6.04 -4.16
N ILE A 126 6.95 -6.48 -3.38
CA ILE A 126 6.50 -7.85 -3.26
C ILE A 126 5.11 -8.00 -3.89
N ASP A 127 4.99 -8.91 -4.85
CA ASP A 127 3.70 -9.44 -5.31
C ASP A 127 3.25 -10.52 -4.31
N SER A 128 2.21 -10.24 -3.54
CA SER A 128 1.74 -11.16 -2.51
C SER A 128 1.11 -12.44 -3.04
N ARG A 129 0.75 -12.46 -4.32
CA ARG A 129 -0.02 -13.54 -4.99
C ARG A 129 -1.34 -13.86 -4.31
N THR A 130 -1.86 -12.92 -3.54
CA THR A 130 -3.13 -13.02 -2.81
C THR A 130 -3.86 -11.68 -2.81
N ALA A 131 -4.97 -11.58 -2.08
CA ALA A 131 -5.76 -10.37 -1.93
C ALA A 131 -6.49 -10.39 -0.59
N ALA A 132 -7.13 -9.28 -0.23
CA ALA A 132 -8.00 -9.14 0.95
C ALA A 132 -7.32 -9.61 2.25
N GLY A 133 -7.98 -10.46 3.03
CA GLY A 133 -7.45 -10.95 4.30
C GLY A 133 -6.10 -11.65 4.18
N GLY A 134 -5.84 -12.37 3.08
CA GLY A 134 -4.55 -12.99 2.80
C GLY A 134 -3.42 -11.95 2.70
N LEU A 135 -3.66 -10.87 1.94
CA LEU A 135 -2.73 -9.74 1.86
C LEU A 135 -2.58 -9.05 3.23
N GLY A 136 -3.70 -8.80 3.93
CA GLY A 136 -3.67 -8.18 5.25
C GLY A 136 -2.80 -8.93 6.26
N PHE A 137 -2.87 -10.28 6.30
CA PHE A 137 -2.02 -11.09 7.17
C PHE A 137 -0.54 -10.98 6.82
N LEU A 138 -0.17 -10.99 5.54
CA LEU A 138 1.21 -10.81 5.11
C LEU A 138 1.76 -9.43 5.51
N VAL A 139 0.96 -8.39 5.32
CA VAL A 139 1.33 -7.01 5.69
C VAL A 139 1.56 -6.88 7.19
N LEU A 140 0.71 -7.49 8.02
CA LEU A 140 0.88 -7.49 9.49
C LEU A 140 2.11 -8.28 9.93
N ALA A 141 2.37 -9.44 9.30
CA ALA A 141 3.58 -10.22 9.56
C ALA A 141 4.84 -9.42 9.20
N ALA A 142 4.83 -8.75 8.05
CA ALA A 142 5.91 -7.87 7.62
C ALA A 142 6.14 -6.70 8.61
N ALA A 143 5.07 -6.06 9.08
CA ALA A 143 5.18 -4.98 10.07
C ALA A 143 5.78 -5.48 11.40
N ALA A 144 5.38 -6.67 11.86
CA ALA A 144 5.96 -7.29 13.06
C ALA A 144 7.46 -7.61 12.88
N ALA A 145 7.84 -8.18 11.73
CA ALA A 145 9.24 -8.46 11.40
C ALA A 145 10.09 -7.19 11.32
N ALA A 146 9.57 -6.12 10.70
CA ALA A 146 10.24 -4.83 10.61
C ALA A 146 10.55 -4.22 11.98
N ARG A 147 9.65 -4.39 12.95
CA ARG A 147 9.87 -3.92 14.34
C ARG A 147 10.94 -4.69 15.07
N THR A 148 11.06 -5.99 14.82
CA THR A 148 11.95 -6.89 15.57
C THR A 148 13.34 -6.99 14.97
N SER A 149 13.46 -7.03 13.64
CA SER A 149 14.74 -7.25 12.96
C SER A 149 15.37 -5.96 12.43
N GLY A 150 14.56 -4.97 12.08
CA GLY A 150 15.03 -3.71 11.49
C GLY A 150 15.67 -3.85 10.10
N THR A 151 15.52 -4.98 9.43
CA THR A 151 16.09 -5.22 8.09
C THR A 151 15.02 -5.66 7.10
N ALA A 152 15.14 -5.23 5.84
CA ALA A 152 14.23 -5.64 4.77
C ALA A 152 14.30 -7.14 4.50
N ALA A 153 15.50 -7.72 4.52
CA ALA A 153 15.70 -9.16 4.29
C ALA A 153 14.98 -10.09 5.27
N ALA A 154 14.65 -9.60 6.48
CA ALA A 154 13.86 -10.38 7.44
C ALA A 154 12.35 -10.19 7.23
N VAL A 155 11.96 -9.24 6.40
CA VAL A 155 10.56 -8.92 6.08
C VAL A 155 10.11 -9.61 4.79
N GLU A 156 11.01 -9.81 3.84
CA GLU A 156 10.78 -10.53 2.57
C GLU A 156 10.56 -12.05 2.78
#